data_13049089b6ed9d529bd020f2c01b10b8
#
_entry.id   13049089b6ed9d529bd020f2c01b10b8
#
_cell.length_a   1.000
_cell.length_b   1.000
_cell.length_c   1.000
_cell.angle_alpha   90.00
_cell.angle_beta   90.00
_cell.angle_gamma   90.00
#
_symmetry.space_group_name_H-M   'P 1'
#
loop_
_entity.id
_entity.type
_entity.pdbx_description
1 polymer ?
#
loop_
_entity_poly.entity_id
_entity_poly.type
_entity_poly.pdbx_seq_one_letter_code
_entity_poly.pdbx_strand_id
1 'polypeptide(L)'
;MPKQALLHHRVVAECSGLRLAEAAPASDGELALVHTPDYIDAVSAGTLSAAAQREIGFPWSEGLVTRSRRSVGATIAAARAALAEGVAAQLAGGTHHAAADQGSGFCVFNDVAVAARLMQAELHRLRALPRRLLRVWVIDLDVHQGNGTAAIFGSDPSVFTLSLHGAKNFPFRKSPGDLDIDLPDGCTDAPYLAALDEALALAWQRQCAAGGPPGLAFYLAGADPHEGDRLGRLKLSDAGLAARDQRVFDWLARHRVPVAVVMAGGYGHDIHTTVALQLRTVQLAQAAWQGWQSV
;
A
#
# COMPACT_ATOMS: atom_id res chain seq x y z
N MET A 1 -1.12 17.80 -0.83
CA MET A 1 0.09 17.92 0.00
C MET A 1 1.29 18.19 -0.92
N PRO A 2 2.27 19.01 -0.52
CA PRO A 2 3.39 19.36 -1.41
C PRO A 2 4.25 18.15 -1.80
N LYS A 3 4.35 17.13 -0.95
CA LYS A 3 5.15 15.90 -1.19
C LYS A 3 4.79 15.22 -2.52
N GLN A 4 3.50 14.97 -2.77
CA GLN A 4 3.05 14.29 -3.99
C GLN A 4 3.32 15.12 -5.25
N ALA A 5 3.14 16.43 -5.18
CA ALA A 5 3.44 17.33 -6.30
C ALA A 5 4.94 17.35 -6.61
N LEU A 6 5.79 17.40 -5.58
CA LEU A 6 7.25 17.32 -5.74
C LEU A 6 7.68 15.97 -6.32
N LEU A 7 7.10 14.86 -5.83
CA LEU A 7 7.39 13.54 -6.37
C LEU A 7 6.99 13.43 -7.85
N HIS A 8 5.77 13.85 -8.18
CA HIS A 8 5.30 13.87 -9.58
C HIS A 8 6.25 14.68 -10.48
N HIS A 9 6.63 15.89 -10.06
CA HIS A 9 7.57 16.73 -10.82
C HIS A 9 8.91 16.01 -11.05
N ARG A 10 9.47 15.37 -10.04
CA ARG A 10 10.73 14.63 -10.16
C ARG A 10 10.59 13.38 -11.03
N VAL A 11 9.49 12.65 -10.93
CA VAL A 11 9.23 11.48 -11.78
C VAL A 11 9.14 11.89 -13.25
N VAL A 12 8.45 12.98 -13.58
CA VAL A 12 8.40 13.52 -14.95
C VAL A 12 9.81 13.88 -15.47
N ALA A 13 10.63 14.48 -14.63
CA ALA A 13 11.96 14.96 -15.01
C ALA A 13 13.02 13.84 -15.10
N GLU A 14 12.93 12.82 -14.23
CA GLU A 14 14.02 11.87 -13.99
C GLU A 14 13.71 10.43 -14.42
N CYS A 15 12.45 10.09 -14.69
CA CYS A 15 12.03 8.73 -15.09
C CYS A 15 11.50 8.73 -16.53
N SER A 16 12.40 8.68 -17.51
CA SER A 16 12.00 8.61 -18.92
C SER A 16 11.35 7.27 -19.26
N GLY A 17 10.40 7.29 -20.20
CA GLY A 17 9.74 6.06 -20.68
C GLY A 17 8.59 5.55 -19.78
N LEU A 18 8.26 6.24 -18.70
CA LEU A 18 7.05 5.96 -17.93
C LEU A 18 5.81 6.59 -18.59
N ARG A 19 4.72 5.84 -18.58
CA ARG A 19 3.40 6.35 -18.95
C ARG A 19 2.70 6.84 -17.67
N LEU A 20 2.56 8.14 -17.53
CA LEU A 20 1.82 8.77 -16.46
C LEU A 20 0.37 9.01 -16.89
N ALA A 21 -0.58 8.70 -16.02
CA ALA A 21 -2.00 8.93 -16.25
C ALA A 21 -2.66 9.47 -14.99
N GLU A 22 -3.62 10.36 -15.19
CA GLU A 22 -4.49 10.80 -14.10
C GLU A 22 -5.61 9.77 -13.91
N ALA A 23 -5.80 9.32 -12.67
CA ALA A 23 -6.85 8.38 -12.34
C ALA A 23 -8.18 9.10 -12.01
N ALA A 24 -9.28 8.49 -12.42
CA ALA A 24 -10.60 8.93 -12.00
C ALA A 24 -10.78 8.71 -10.48
N PRO A 25 -11.57 9.56 -9.79
CA PRO A 25 -11.93 9.32 -8.40
C PRO A 25 -12.79 8.05 -8.28
N ALA A 26 -12.61 7.29 -7.21
CA ALA A 26 -13.45 6.13 -6.92
C ALA A 26 -14.92 6.54 -6.70
N SER A 27 -15.82 5.77 -7.28
CA SER A 27 -17.27 5.87 -7.10
C SER A 27 -17.70 5.32 -5.73
N ASP A 28 -18.94 5.66 -5.31
CA ASP A 28 -19.54 5.07 -4.09
C ASP A 28 -19.65 3.54 -4.19
N GLY A 29 -19.98 3.02 -5.37
CA GLY A 29 -20.06 1.59 -5.62
C GLY A 29 -18.72 0.86 -5.46
N GLU A 30 -17.61 1.49 -5.88
CA GLU A 30 -16.27 0.94 -5.67
C GLU A 30 -15.87 1.01 -4.19
N LEU A 31 -16.14 2.13 -3.52
CA LEU A 31 -15.88 2.27 -2.07
C LEU A 31 -16.70 1.27 -1.24
N ALA A 32 -17.95 1.03 -1.61
CA ALA A 32 -18.86 0.12 -0.93
C ALA A 32 -18.46 -1.37 -1.02
N LEU A 33 -17.45 -1.72 -1.81
CA LEU A 33 -16.84 -3.06 -1.77
C LEU A 33 -16.12 -3.34 -0.43
N VAL A 34 -15.80 -2.29 0.31
CA VAL A 34 -15.07 -2.38 1.59
C VAL A 34 -15.72 -1.55 2.69
N HIS A 35 -16.07 -0.30 2.37
CA HIS A 35 -16.59 0.64 3.36
C HIS A 35 -18.12 0.58 3.46
N THR A 36 -18.63 0.79 4.67
CA THR A 36 -20.08 0.82 4.89
C THR A 36 -20.69 2.06 4.19
N PRO A 37 -21.91 1.94 3.63
CA PRO A 37 -22.58 3.08 2.99
C PRO A 37 -22.70 4.29 3.92
N ASP A 38 -23.08 4.07 5.18
CA ASP A 38 -23.22 5.15 6.18
C ASP A 38 -21.90 5.91 6.40
N TYR A 39 -20.76 5.19 6.39
CA TYR A 39 -19.45 5.84 6.51
C TYR A 39 -19.09 6.64 5.25
N ILE A 40 -19.35 6.10 4.06
CA ILE A 40 -19.12 6.78 2.78
C ILE A 40 -19.94 8.07 2.72
N ASP A 41 -21.21 8.01 3.09
CA ASP A 41 -22.13 9.16 3.09
C ASP A 41 -21.68 10.21 4.12
N ALA A 42 -21.33 9.78 5.34
CA ALA A 42 -20.88 10.69 6.39
C ALA A 42 -19.58 11.42 6.03
N VAL A 43 -18.63 10.73 5.41
CA VAL A 43 -17.38 11.34 4.89
C VAL A 43 -17.71 12.34 3.78
N SER A 44 -18.59 11.97 2.84
CA SER A 44 -18.93 12.78 1.68
C SER A 44 -19.69 14.05 2.07
N ALA A 45 -20.61 13.95 3.03
CA ALA A 45 -21.43 15.07 3.52
C ALA A 45 -20.75 15.89 4.63
N GLY A 46 -19.60 15.41 5.19
CA GLY A 46 -18.94 16.08 6.31
C GLY A 46 -19.71 15.96 7.63
N THR A 47 -20.44 14.88 7.81
CA THR A 47 -21.31 14.66 9.00
C THR A 47 -20.70 13.67 9.99
N LEU A 48 -19.43 13.28 9.83
CA LEU A 48 -18.70 12.48 10.82
C LEU A 48 -18.70 13.23 12.18
N SER A 49 -18.78 12.45 13.26
CA SER A 49 -18.63 13.03 14.60
C SER A 49 -17.26 13.70 14.76
N ALA A 50 -17.17 14.70 15.63
CA ALA A 50 -15.91 15.38 15.92
C ALA A 50 -14.82 14.41 16.42
N ALA A 51 -15.20 13.32 17.10
CA ALA A 51 -14.27 12.27 17.52
C ALA A 51 -13.73 11.48 16.32
N ALA A 52 -14.61 10.99 15.45
CA ALA A 52 -14.21 10.27 14.22
C ALA A 52 -13.34 11.14 13.29
N GLN A 53 -13.66 12.43 13.16
CA GLN A 53 -12.85 13.35 12.37
C GLN A 53 -11.44 13.57 12.96
N ARG A 54 -11.31 13.58 14.29
CA ARG A 54 -10.00 13.66 14.97
C ARG A 54 -9.18 12.39 14.78
N GLU A 55 -9.81 11.22 14.76
CA GLU A 55 -9.11 9.94 14.48
C GLU A 55 -8.50 9.91 13.08
N ILE A 56 -9.20 10.49 12.09
CA ILE A 56 -8.63 10.69 10.75
C ILE A 56 -7.40 11.60 10.79
N GLY A 57 -7.36 12.60 11.65
CA GLY A 57 -6.23 13.52 11.80
C GLY A 57 -6.19 14.68 10.80
N PHE A 58 -7.21 14.84 9.96
CA PHE A 58 -7.39 15.98 9.06
C PHE A 58 -8.75 16.65 9.31
N PRO A 59 -8.84 17.98 9.23
CA PRO A 59 -10.15 18.64 9.19
C PRO A 59 -10.89 18.24 7.91
N TRP A 60 -12.21 18.15 8.03
CA TRP A 60 -13.03 17.88 6.85
C TRP A 60 -12.97 19.03 5.86
N SER A 61 -12.99 18.69 4.58
CA SER A 61 -13.18 19.60 3.46
C SER A 61 -13.56 18.78 2.22
N GLU A 62 -14.25 19.42 1.26
CA GLU A 62 -14.53 18.83 -0.05
C GLU A 62 -13.22 18.38 -0.76
N GLY A 63 -12.16 19.16 -0.58
CA GLY A 63 -10.83 18.82 -1.09
C GLY A 63 -10.24 17.55 -0.45
N LEU A 64 -10.49 17.29 0.84
CA LEU A 64 -10.12 16.05 1.50
C LEU A 64 -10.87 14.85 0.89
N VAL A 65 -12.18 14.98 0.70
CA VAL A 65 -13.03 13.94 0.12
C VAL A 65 -12.57 13.61 -1.30
N THR A 66 -12.43 14.64 -2.15
CA THR A 66 -11.98 14.49 -3.54
C THR A 66 -10.61 13.81 -3.61
N ARG A 67 -9.64 14.25 -2.80
CA ARG A 67 -8.30 13.65 -2.74
C ARG A 67 -8.36 12.19 -2.31
N SER A 68 -9.16 11.86 -1.31
CA SER A 68 -9.28 10.50 -0.81
C SER A 68 -9.88 9.57 -1.85
N ARG A 69 -10.91 9.99 -2.56
CA ARG A 69 -11.50 9.23 -3.67
C ARG A 69 -10.53 9.07 -4.84
N ARG A 70 -9.76 10.10 -5.19
CA ARG A 70 -8.72 10.02 -6.22
C ARG A 70 -7.58 9.08 -5.81
N SER A 71 -7.21 9.06 -4.53
CA SER A 71 -6.22 8.09 -4.02
C SER A 71 -6.67 6.65 -4.23
N VAL A 72 -7.92 6.34 -3.89
CA VAL A 72 -8.49 5.00 -4.13
C VAL A 72 -8.53 4.67 -5.61
N GLY A 73 -9.05 5.58 -6.45
CA GLY A 73 -9.14 5.38 -7.89
C GLY A 73 -7.76 5.17 -8.55
N ALA A 74 -6.73 5.84 -8.05
CA ALA A 74 -5.38 5.66 -8.55
C ALA A 74 -4.78 4.30 -8.16
N THR A 75 -5.06 3.77 -6.97
CA THR A 75 -4.67 2.40 -6.59
C THR A 75 -5.41 1.36 -7.44
N ILE A 76 -6.69 1.58 -7.74
CA ILE A 76 -7.45 0.74 -8.68
C ILE A 76 -6.79 0.75 -10.07
N ALA A 77 -6.45 1.92 -10.59
CA ALA A 77 -5.79 2.05 -11.89
C ALA A 77 -4.42 1.36 -11.91
N ALA A 78 -3.62 1.52 -10.86
CA ALA A 78 -2.34 0.83 -10.71
C ALA A 78 -2.51 -0.69 -10.64
N ALA A 79 -3.52 -1.21 -9.94
CA ALA A 79 -3.80 -2.64 -9.87
C ALA A 79 -4.18 -3.23 -11.24
N ARG A 80 -5.03 -2.54 -12.01
CA ARG A 80 -5.38 -2.93 -13.38
C ARG A 80 -4.14 -2.94 -14.30
N ALA A 81 -3.31 -1.89 -14.21
CA ALA A 81 -2.07 -1.81 -14.98
C ALA A 81 -1.07 -2.90 -14.57
N ALA A 82 -0.92 -3.19 -13.29
CA ALA A 82 -0.05 -4.26 -12.80
C ALA A 82 -0.50 -5.64 -13.32
N LEU A 83 -1.79 -5.93 -13.31
CA LEU A 83 -2.33 -7.18 -13.87
C LEU A 83 -2.10 -7.31 -15.38
N ALA A 84 -2.05 -6.21 -16.12
CA ALA A 84 -1.81 -6.19 -17.56
C ALA A 84 -0.32 -6.17 -17.92
N GLU A 85 0.50 -5.46 -17.17
CA GLU A 85 1.87 -5.09 -17.54
C GLU A 85 2.93 -5.60 -16.54
N GLY A 86 2.53 -6.24 -15.44
CA GLY A 86 3.40 -6.82 -14.41
C GLY A 86 3.70 -5.90 -13.26
N VAL A 87 4.08 -4.65 -13.49
CA VAL A 87 4.41 -3.68 -12.44
C VAL A 87 3.78 -2.32 -12.76
N ALA A 88 3.14 -1.72 -11.78
CA ALA A 88 2.64 -0.34 -11.85
C ALA A 88 2.77 0.36 -10.50
N ALA A 89 2.84 1.68 -10.50
CA ALA A 89 2.97 2.46 -9.27
C ALA A 89 2.01 3.65 -9.26
N GLN A 90 1.44 3.91 -8.08
CA GLN A 90 0.76 5.15 -7.75
C GLN A 90 1.70 6.05 -6.97
N LEU A 91 1.73 7.36 -7.27
CA LEU A 91 2.58 8.34 -6.58
C LEU A 91 2.01 8.85 -5.23
N ALA A 92 1.04 8.13 -4.68
CA ALA A 92 0.40 8.36 -3.38
C ALA A 92 -0.13 7.02 -2.84
N GLY A 93 -1.25 7.01 -2.11
CA GLY A 93 -1.90 5.78 -1.64
C GLY A 93 -1.29 5.19 -0.39
N GLY A 94 -1.68 3.94 -0.08
CA GLY A 94 -1.25 3.25 1.13
C GLY A 94 -2.00 3.72 2.38
N THR A 95 -3.30 3.93 2.25
CA THR A 95 -4.16 4.43 3.33
C THR A 95 -4.66 3.28 4.22
N HIS A 96 -3.73 2.56 4.80
CA HIS A 96 -3.86 1.26 5.45
C HIS A 96 -4.49 1.28 6.86
N HIS A 97 -4.64 2.47 7.46
CA HIS A 97 -5.27 2.58 8.79
C HIS A 97 -6.80 2.68 8.74
N ALA A 98 -7.41 2.98 7.59
CA ALA A 98 -8.85 3.03 7.45
C ALA A 98 -9.45 1.61 7.49
N ALA A 99 -10.41 1.40 8.40
CA ALA A 99 -11.24 0.21 8.51
C ALA A 99 -12.53 0.37 7.68
N ALA A 100 -13.43 -0.61 7.73
CA ALA A 100 -14.65 -0.61 6.92
C ALA A 100 -15.60 0.56 7.24
N ASP A 101 -15.66 0.98 8.49
CA ASP A 101 -16.62 1.97 9.00
C ASP A 101 -15.97 3.18 9.68
N GLN A 102 -14.64 3.28 9.62
CA GLN A 102 -13.90 4.39 10.24
C GLN A 102 -12.56 4.68 9.57
N GLY A 103 -12.19 5.95 9.54
CA GLY A 103 -10.84 6.38 9.16
C GLY A 103 -9.97 6.63 10.38
N SER A 104 -8.65 6.55 10.21
CA SER A 104 -7.67 6.73 11.28
C SER A 104 -6.30 7.06 10.68
N GLY A 105 -5.39 7.66 11.46
CA GLY A 105 -3.98 7.79 11.09
C GLY A 105 -3.74 8.42 9.70
N PHE A 106 -4.41 9.51 9.39
CA PHE A 106 -4.39 10.21 8.09
C PHE A 106 -5.02 9.44 6.91
N CYS A 107 -5.70 8.32 7.19
CA CYS A 107 -6.38 7.49 6.21
C CYS A 107 -7.91 7.69 6.31
N VAL A 108 -8.54 8.01 5.19
CA VAL A 108 -10.01 8.16 5.09
C VAL A 108 -10.63 6.89 4.56
N PHE A 109 -10.23 6.43 3.39
CA PHE A 109 -10.65 5.16 2.78
C PHE A 109 -9.44 4.25 2.59
N ASN A 110 -9.59 2.95 2.72
CA ASN A 110 -8.53 1.97 2.51
C ASN A 110 -8.40 1.65 1.01
N ASP A 111 -7.50 2.32 0.35
CA ASP A 111 -7.33 2.25 -1.10
C ASP A 111 -6.91 0.86 -1.59
N VAL A 112 -6.00 0.21 -0.88
CA VAL A 112 -5.53 -1.14 -1.22
C VAL A 112 -6.64 -2.17 -1.04
N ALA A 113 -7.42 -2.07 0.05
CA ALA A 113 -8.52 -2.99 0.28
C ALA A 113 -9.61 -2.87 -0.80
N VAL A 114 -9.99 -1.64 -1.16
CA VAL A 114 -10.96 -1.39 -2.24
C VAL A 114 -10.44 -1.92 -3.57
N ALA A 115 -9.19 -1.64 -3.92
CA ALA A 115 -8.60 -2.12 -5.16
C ALA A 115 -8.52 -3.66 -5.19
N ALA A 116 -8.16 -4.32 -4.09
CA ALA A 116 -8.12 -5.77 -3.99
C ALA A 116 -9.50 -6.39 -4.27
N ARG A 117 -10.54 -5.89 -3.59
CA ARG A 117 -11.93 -6.36 -3.80
C ARG A 117 -12.42 -6.14 -5.21
N LEU A 118 -12.11 -4.98 -5.78
CA LEU A 118 -12.53 -4.68 -7.14
C LEU A 118 -11.84 -5.59 -8.16
N MET A 119 -10.52 -5.84 -8.04
CA MET A 119 -9.80 -6.77 -8.92
C MET A 119 -10.33 -8.20 -8.79
N GLN A 120 -10.68 -8.65 -7.59
CA GLN A 120 -11.35 -9.93 -7.36
C GLN A 120 -12.69 -10.02 -8.11
N ALA A 121 -13.52 -8.97 -8.00
CA ALA A 121 -14.83 -8.91 -8.65
C ALA A 121 -14.70 -8.86 -10.19
N GLU A 122 -13.81 -8.03 -10.73
CA GLU A 122 -13.60 -7.90 -12.18
C GLU A 122 -13.10 -9.20 -12.80
N LEU A 123 -12.08 -9.83 -12.22
CA LEU A 123 -11.53 -11.08 -12.76
C LEU A 123 -12.49 -12.26 -12.60
N HIS A 124 -13.31 -12.27 -11.54
CA HIS A 124 -14.35 -13.27 -11.40
C HIS A 124 -15.41 -13.18 -12.52
N ARG A 125 -15.77 -11.95 -12.91
CA ARG A 125 -16.72 -11.71 -14.03
C ARG A 125 -16.14 -12.10 -15.40
N LEU A 126 -14.84 -11.85 -15.61
CA LEU A 126 -14.20 -12.03 -16.91
C LEU A 126 -13.78 -13.48 -17.19
N ARG A 127 -13.59 -14.31 -16.18
CA ARG A 127 -13.11 -15.69 -16.33
C ARG A 127 -14.24 -16.68 -16.44
N ALA A 128 -14.38 -17.26 -17.62
CA ALA A 128 -15.44 -18.24 -17.91
C ALA A 128 -15.27 -19.57 -17.17
N LEU A 129 -14.07 -20.06 -16.78
CA LEU A 129 -13.82 -21.31 -16.00
C LEU A 129 -12.33 -21.69 -16.03
N PRO A 130 -11.80 -22.42 -15.02
CA PRO A 130 -12.38 -22.64 -13.69
C PRO A 130 -12.37 -21.37 -12.87
N ARG A 131 -13.43 -21.12 -12.12
CA ARG A 131 -13.60 -19.92 -11.29
C ARG A 131 -12.68 -19.98 -10.06
N ARG A 132 -11.39 -19.70 -10.25
CA ARG A 132 -10.50 -19.45 -9.12
C ARG A 132 -10.61 -17.99 -8.72
N LEU A 133 -10.89 -17.75 -7.46
CA LEU A 133 -10.84 -16.41 -6.87
C LEU A 133 -9.40 -15.88 -6.99
N LEU A 134 -9.25 -14.61 -7.41
CA LEU A 134 -7.95 -13.94 -7.38
C LEU A 134 -7.46 -13.89 -5.93
N ARG A 135 -6.33 -14.53 -5.66
CA ARG A 135 -5.64 -14.39 -4.38
C ARG A 135 -4.76 -13.15 -4.41
N VAL A 136 -4.84 -12.37 -3.35
CA VAL A 136 -4.11 -11.10 -3.23
C VAL A 136 -3.12 -11.18 -2.08
N TRP A 137 -1.95 -10.60 -2.27
CA TRP A 137 -0.96 -10.42 -1.23
C TRP A 137 -0.77 -8.93 -0.94
N VAL A 138 -1.01 -8.49 0.29
CA VAL A 138 -0.67 -7.15 0.77
C VAL A 138 0.66 -7.24 1.50
N ILE A 139 1.69 -6.59 0.96
CA ILE A 139 3.03 -6.46 1.53
C ILE A 139 3.15 -5.04 2.06
N ASP A 140 2.92 -4.87 3.34
CA ASP A 140 2.95 -3.57 3.99
C ASP A 140 4.27 -3.38 4.73
N LEU A 141 5.12 -2.51 4.19
CA LEU A 141 6.42 -2.15 4.75
C LEU A 141 6.48 -0.67 5.18
N ASP A 142 5.33 -0.06 5.41
CA ASP A 142 5.21 1.18 6.19
C ASP A 142 5.69 0.94 7.62
N VAL A 143 6.23 1.96 8.29
CA VAL A 143 6.69 1.82 9.67
C VAL A 143 5.55 1.59 10.66
N HIS A 144 4.33 1.93 10.26
CA HIS A 144 3.10 1.71 11.02
C HIS A 144 2.42 0.41 10.60
N GLN A 145 1.78 -0.30 11.52
CA GLN A 145 0.99 -1.48 11.15
C GLN A 145 -0.24 -1.07 10.34
N GLY A 146 -0.52 -1.77 9.26
CA GLY A 146 -1.75 -1.63 8.48
C GLY A 146 -2.97 -2.22 9.19
N ASN A 147 -3.31 -1.69 10.36
CA ASN A 147 -4.38 -2.22 11.22
C ASN A 147 -5.77 -2.20 10.58
N GLY A 148 -6.06 -1.19 9.75
CA GLY A 148 -7.32 -1.13 9.00
C GLY A 148 -7.40 -2.24 7.96
N THR A 149 -6.32 -2.47 7.22
CA THR A 149 -6.21 -3.56 6.25
C THR A 149 -6.33 -4.93 6.94
N ALA A 150 -5.63 -5.14 8.05
CA ALA A 150 -5.74 -6.35 8.86
C ALA A 150 -7.18 -6.60 9.36
N ALA A 151 -7.86 -5.55 9.84
CA ALA A 151 -9.25 -5.65 10.30
C ALA A 151 -10.22 -5.99 9.17
N ILE A 152 -10.03 -5.45 7.95
CA ILE A 152 -10.89 -5.70 6.79
C ILE A 152 -10.75 -7.15 6.31
N PHE A 153 -9.54 -7.71 6.33
CA PHE A 153 -9.26 -9.03 5.74
C PHE A 153 -9.04 -10.15 6.76
N GLY A 154 -9.13 -9.88 8.06
CA GLY A 154 -8.72 -10.80 9.14
C GLY A 154 -9.39 -12.19 9.15
N SER A 155 -10.46 -12.41 8.39
CA SER A 155 -11.12 -13.72 8.22
C SER A 155 -11.20 -14.17 6.75
N ASP A 156 -10.54 -13.47 5.85
CA ASP A 156 -10.63 -13.74 4.41
C ASP A 156 -9.38 -14.46 3.86
N PRO A 157 -9.46 -15.76 3.59
CA PRO A 157 -8.31 -16.52 3.11
C PRO A 157 -7.88 -16.15 1.68
N SER A 158 -8.63 -15.30 0.98
CA SER A 158 -8.28 -14.87 -0.39
C SER A 158 -7.32 -13.69 -0.43
N VAL A 159 -7.14 -12.99 0.70
CA VAL A 159 -6.19 -11.88 0.84
C VAL A 159 -5.26 -12.20 2.00
N PHE A 160 -3.96 -12.24 1.75
CA PHE A 160 -2.95 -12.44 2.77
C PHE A 160 -2.29 -11.11 3.11
N THR A 161 -2.27 -10.75 4.37
CA THR A 161 -1.65 -9.53 4.88
C THR A 161 -0.32 -9.82 5.54
N LEU A 162 0.75 -9.17 5.06
CA LEU A 162 2.07 -9.12 5.69
C LEU A 162 2.34 -7.69 6.12
N SER A 163 2.68 -7.46 7.39
CA SER A 163 3.11 -6.15 7.89
C SER A 163 4.42 -6.27 8.67
N LEU A 164 5.48 -5.54 8.21
CA LEU A 164 6.71 -5.32 8.96
C LEU A 164 6.71 -3.90 9.50
N HIS A 165 6.62 -3.73 10.81
CA HIS A 165 6.42 -2.41 11.41
C HIS A 165 7.16 -2.25 12.73
N GLY A 166 7.33 -1.00 13.15
CA GLY A 166 7.90 -0.71 14.47
C GLY A 166 6.93 -1.10 15.59
N ALA A 167 7.38 -1.94 16.50
CA ALA A 167 6.57 -2.49 17.60
C ALA A 167 5.85 -1.39 18.40
N LYS A 168 6.51 -0.24 18.60
CA LYS A 168 5.97 0.90 19.36
C LYS A 168 5.46 2.05 18.46
N ASN A 169 5.43 1.87 17.14
CA ASN A 169 4.77 2.79 16.24
C ASN A 169 3.25 2.67 16.34
N PHE A 170 2.54 3.71 15.88
CA PHE A 170 1.08 3.66 15.73
C PHE A 170 0.65 2.48 14.82
N PRO A 171 -0.50 1.86 15.05
CA PRO A 171 -1.39 2.03 16.20
C PRO A 171 -0.78 1.41 17.47
N PHE A 172 -1.08 2.01 18.63
CA PHE A 172 -0.58 1.48 19.92
C PHE A 172 -1.25 0.15 20.31
N ARG A 173 -2.47 -0.07 19.84
CA ARG A 173 -3.14 -1.38 19.90
C ARG A 173 -3.16 -1.96 18.49
N LYS A 174 -2.35 -2.98 18.27
CA LYS A 174 -2.25 -3.67 16.99
C LYS A 174 -3.51 -4.50 16.69
N SER A 175 -3.83 -4.68 15.40
CA SER A 175 -4.86 -5.60 14.92
C SER A 175 -4.17 -6.83 14.32
N PRO A 176 -4.56 -8.06 14.66
CA PRO A 176 -3.90 -9.24 14.12
C PRO A 176 -4.13 -9.34 12.60
N GLY A 177 -3.04 -9.40 11.84
CA GLY A 177 -3.00 -9.78 10.44
C GLY A 177 -2.59 -11.24 10.25
N ASP A 178 -2.39 -11.69 9.02
CA ASP A 178 -1.93 -13.07 8.75
C ASP A 178 -0.46 -13.27 9.14
N LEU A 179 0.37 -12.24 8.98
CA LEU A 179 1.76 -12.22 9.41
C LEU A 179 2.18 -10.81 9.79
N ASP A 180 2.34 -10.58 11.07
CA ASP A 180 2.83 -9.34 11.65
C ASP A 180 4.23 -9.55 12.23
N ILE A 181 5.17 -8.67 11.86
CA ILE A 181 6.55 -8.68 12.35
C ILE A 181 6.82 -7.37 13.08
N ASP A 182 6.88 -7.45 14.39
CA ASP A 182 7.21 -6.34 15.29
C ASP A 182 8.73 -6.11 15.35
N LEU A 183 9.18 -4.95 14.89
CA LEU A 183 10.59 -4.57 14.92
C LEU A 183 10.88 -3.62 16.09
N PRO A 184 12.01 -3.78 16.79
CA PRO A 184 12.36 -2.90 17.91
C PRO A 184 12.69 -1.49 17.46
N ASP A 185 12.48 -0.50 18.34
CA ASP A 185 12.93 0.87 18.12
C ASP A 185 14.43 0.89 17.75
N GLY A 186 14.79 1.70 16.76
CA GLY A 186 16.18 1.80 16.30
C GLY A 186 16.66 0.64 15.42
N CYS A 187 15.78 -0.27 14.98
CA CYS A 187 16.13 -1.34 14.04
C CYS A 187 16.75 -0.73 12.77
N THR A 188 17.97 -1.18 12.43
CA THR A 188 18.76 -0.72 11.29
C THR A 188 18.64 -1.67 10.10
N ASP A 189 19.37 -1.39 9.01
CA ASP A 189 19.26 -2.10 7.73
C ASP A 189 19.41 -3.62 7.87
N ALA A 190 20.50 -4.10 8.48
CA ALA A 190 20.80 -5.54 8.47
C ALA A 190 19.73 -6.39 9.18
N PRO A 191 19.31 -6.09 10.43
CA PRO A 191 18.25 -6.86 11.08
C PRO A 191 16.87 -6.68 10.39
N TYR A 192 16.58 -5.50 9.84
CA TYR A 192 15.35 -5.28 9.08
C TYR A 192 15.30 -6.17 7.84
N LEU A 193 16.36 -6.17 7.04
CA LEU A 193 16.44 -6.91 5.79
C LEU A 193 16.41 -8.42 6.02
N ALA A 194 17.04 -8.90 7.10
CA ALA A 194 16.96 -10.32 7.50
C ALA A 194 15.52 -10.72 7.87
N ALA A 195 14.83 -9.90 8.68
CA ALA A 195 13.43 -10.12 9.04
C ALA A 195 12.51 -10.08 7.79
N LEU A 196 12.78 -9.20 6.83
CA LEU A 196 12.02 -9.14 5.58
C LEU A 196 12.20 -10.40 4.74
N ASP A 197 13.44 -10.88 4.57
CA ASP A 197 13.73 -12.11 3.81
C ASP A 197 12.99 -13.32 4.40
N GLU A 198 13.01 -13.46 5.72
CA GLU A 198 12.28 -14.52 6.44
C GLU A 198 10.76 -14.37 6.30
N ALA A 199 10.24 -13.14 6.44
CA ALA A 199 8.81 -12.86 6.34
C ALA A 199 8.26 -13.12 4.93
N LEU A 200 8.97 -12.75 3.87
CA LEU A 200 8.58 -13.02 2.49
C LEU A 200 8.50 -14.54 2.23
N ALA A 201 9.50 -15.29 2.69
CA ALA A 201 9.53 -16.74 2.55
C ALA A 201 8.37 -17.43 3.31
N LEU A 202 8.14 -17.02 4.55
CA LEU A 202 7.08 -17.57 5.39
C LEU A 202 5.68 -17.23 4.86
N ALA A 203 5.46 -15.97 4.43
CA ALA A 203 4.20 -15.54 3.84
C ALA A 203 3.89 -16.33 2.56
N TRP A 204 4.89 -16.51 1.69
CA TRP A 204 4.76 -17.32 0.49
C TRP A 204 4.37 -18.76 0.80
N GLN A 205 5.08 -19.40 1.74
CA GLN A 205 4.79 -20.77 2.16
C GLN A 205 3.36 -20.92 2.68
N ARG A 206 2.91 -19.99 3.56
CA ARG A 206 1.55 -20.00 4.13
C ARG A 206 0.49 -19.84 3.05
N GLN A 207 0.68 -18.91 2.12
CA GLN A 207 -0.27 -18.67 1.02
C GLN A 207 -0.38 -19.88 0.09
N CYS A 208 0.75 -20.47 -0.29
CA CYS A 208 0.75 -21.66 -1.14
C CYS A 208 0.04 -22.84 -0.47
N ALA A 209 0.24 -23.03 0.83
CA ALA A 209 -0.42 -24.08 1.61
C ALA A 209 -1.94 -23.82 1.76
N ALA A 210 -2.36 -22.55 1.86
CA ALA A 210 -3.75 -22.16 2.06
C ALA A 210 -4.60 -22.08 0.78
N GLY A 211 -4.05 -22.41 -0.40
CA GLY A 211 -4.83 -22.44 -1.65
C GLY A 211 -4.11 -22.00 -2.90
N GLY A 212 -2.81 -21.77 -2.84
CA GLY A 212 -1.96 -21.45 -3.97
C GLY A 212 -1.37 -20.04 -3.94
N PRO A 213 -0.49 -19.75 -4.90
CA PRO A 213 0.20 -18.47 -4.98
C PRO A 213 -0.77 -17.31 -5.23
N PRO A 214 -0.41 -16.08 -4.80
CA PRO A 214 -1.18 -14.87 -5.13
C PRO A 214 -1.09 -14.57 -6.64
N GLY A 215 -2.16 -14.02 -7.17
CA GLY A 215 -2.22 -13.55 -8.56
C GLY A 215 -2.03 -12.04 -8.69
N LEU A 216 -1.94 -11.32 -7.58
CA LEU A 216 -1.65 -9.88 -7.50
C LEU A 216 -1.06 -9.56 -6.13
N ALA A 217 -0.03 -8.71 -6.11
CA ALA A 217 0.49 -8.11 -4.88
C ALA A 217 0.21 -6.61 -4.86
N PHE A 218 -0.08 -6.08 -3.66
CA PHE A 218 0.01 -4.66 -3.35
C PHE A 218 1.23 -4.46 -2.45
N TYR A 219 2.09 -3.54 -2.84
CA TYR A 219 3.27 -3.19 -2.07
C TYR A 219 3.14 -1.75 -1.53
N LEU A 220 3.02 -1.63 -0.21
CA LEU A 220 3.01 -0.35 0.48
C LEU A 220 4.45 0.00 0.85
N ALA A 221 5.05 0.90 0.05
CA ALA A 221 6.45 1.25 0.10
C ALA A 221 6.70 2.51 0.95
N GLY A 222 6.24 2.54 2.21
CA GLY A 222 6.42 3.67 3.10
C GLY A 222 7.89 4.13 3.18
N ALA A 223 8.12 5.44 3.14
CA ALA A 223 9.45 6.02 3.33
C ALA A 223 9.78 6.25 4.82
N ASP A 224 8.84 5.99 5.71
CA ASP A 224 8.91 6.28 7.14
C ASP A 224 9.70 5.28 8.01
N PRO A 225 10.14 4.07 7.54
CA PRO A 225 11.18 3.35 8.24
C PRO A 225 12.55 4.03 8.22
N HIS A 226 12.72 5.08 7.40
CA HIS A 226 13.97 5.86 7.28
C HIS A 226 14.34 6.57 8.58
N GLU A 227 15.64 6.63 8.89
CA GLU A 227 16.19 7.26 10.11
C GLU A 227 15.85 8.75 10.27
N GLY A 228 15.57 9.45 9.17
CA GLY A 228 15.20 10.87 9.13
C GLY A 228 13.69 11.12 9.22
N ASP A 229 12.86 10.08 9.42
CA ASP A 229 11.43 10.26 9.60
C ASP A 229 11.07 10.74 11.01
N ARG A 230 10.04 11.60 11.12
CA ARG A 230 9.60 12.19 12.40
C ARG A 230 8.67 11.30 13.19
N LEU A 231 7.95 10.40 12.52
CA LEU A 231 6.93 9.54 13.12
C LEU A 231 7.41 8.10 13.24
N GLY A 232 8.36 7.69 12.38
CA GLY A 232 8.99 6.38 12.40
C GLY A 232 9.99 6.23 13.55
N ARG A 233 10.06 5.02 14.12
CA ARG A 233 11.02 4.66 15.18
C ARG A 233 12.10 3.70 14.71
N LEU A 234 12.07 3.30 13.44
CA LEU A 234 13.13 2.51 12.81
C LEU A 234 14.24 3.43 12.31
N LYS A 235 15.37 2.87 11.89
CA LYS A 235 16.58 3.60 11.52
C LYS A 235 17.21 3.05 10.26
N LEU A 236 16.40 2.85 9.22
CA LEU A 236 16.94 2.45 7.91
C LEU A 236 17.63 3.63 7.23
N SER A 237 18.72 3.33 6.58
CA SER A 237 19.41 4.28 5.69
C SER A 237 18.72 4.37 4.32
N ASP A 238 19.11 5.33 3.48
CA ASP A 238 18.73 5.41 2.07
C ASP A 238 19.02 4.09 1.33
N ALA A 239 20.19 3.50 1.61
CA ALA A 239 20.59 2.22 1.02
C ALA A 239 19.74 1.05 1.55
N GLY A 240 19.39 1.08 2.84
CA GLY A 240 18.52 0.09 3.46
C GLY A 240 17.12 0.08 2.86
N LEU A 241 16.52 1.26 2.64
CA LEU A 241 15.22 1.38 1.96
C LEU A 241 15.29 0.91 0.49
N ALA A 242 16.33 1.28 -0.24
CA ALA A 242 16.52 0.80 -1.61
C ALA A 242 16.70 -0.74 -1.66
N ALA A 243 17.45 -1.31 -0.73
CA ALA A 243 17.64 -2.76 -0.61
C ALA A 243 16.35 -3.49 -0.21
N ARG A 244 15.51 -2.88 0.63
CA ARG A 244 14.16 -3.35 0.96
C ARG A 244 13.29 -3.48 -0.29
N ASP A 245 13.19 -2.39 -1.06
CA ASP A 245 12.37 -2.34 -2.27
C ASP A 245 12.86 -3.34 -3.31
N GLN A 246 14.18 -3.43 -3.53
CA GLN A 246 14.78 -4.39 -4.45
C GLN A 246 14.43 -5.84 -4.07
N ARG A 247 14.48 -6.21 -2.77
CA ARG A 247 14.10 -7.56 -2.31
C ARG A 247 12.65 -7.90 -2.64
N VAL A 248 11.74 -6.95 -2.43
CA VAL A 248 10.31 -7.15 -2.75
C VAL A 248 10.14 -7.35 -4.25
N PHE A 249 10.73 -6.49 -5.09
CA PHE A 249 10.62 -6.62 -6.54
C PHE A 249 11.26 -7.91 -7.06
N ASP A 250 12.44 -8.27 -6.58
CA ASP A 250 13.12 -9.52 -6.96
C ASP A 250 12.31 -10.76 -6.56
N TRP A 251 11.70 -10.73 -5.37
CA TRP A 251 10.83 -11.82 -4.91
C TRP A 251 9.62 -11.98 -5.83
N LEU A 252 8.91 -10.89 -6.08
CA LEU A 252 7.70 -10.90 -6.90
C LEU A 252 7.99 -11.26 -8.36
N ALA A 253 9.08 -10.75 -8.92
CA ALA A 253 9.53 -11.10 -10.29
C ALA A 253 9.86 -12.59 -10.41
N ARG A 254 10.62 -13.15 -9.46
CA ARG A 254 10.97 -14.57 -9.42
C ARG A 254 9.75 -15.50 -9.43
N HIS A 255 8.69 -15.08 -8.74
CA HIS A 255 7.46 -15.86 -8.62
C HIS A 255 6.38 -15.46 -9.64
N ARG A 256 6.69 -14.54 -10.54
CA ARG A 256 5.76 -14.02 -11.57
C ARG A 256 4.45 -13.48 -10.95
N VAL A 257 4.55 -12.76 -9.85
CA VAL A 257 3.43 -12.09 -9.20
C VAL A 257 3.42 -10.62 -9.61
N PRO A 258 2.39 -10.14 -10.35
CA PRO A 258 2.27 -8.73 -10.68
C PRO A 258 2.07 -7.87 -9.43
N VAL A 259 2.58 -6.63 -9.45
CA VAL A 259 2.58 -5.75 -8.28
C VAL A 259 2.10 -4.34 -8.57
N ALA A 260 1.15 -3.88 -7.76
CA ALA A 260 0.75 -2.48 -7.68
C ALA A 260 1.44 -1.84 -6.46
N VAL A 261 2.29 -0.84 -6.71
CA VAL A 261 3.04 -0.13 -5.67
C VAL A 261 2.30 1.13 -5.25
N VAL A 262 2.22 1.38 -3.95
CA VAL A 262 1.71 2.63 -3.37
C VAL A 262 2.75 3.23 -2.42
N MET A 263 2.84 4.57 -2.36
CA MET A 263 3.92 5.27 -1.66
C MET A 263 3.79 5.28 -0.13
N ALA A 264 2.60 5.05 0.40
CA ALA A 264 2.29 5.00 1.83
C ALA A 264 2.86 6.20 2.65
N GLY A 265 3.32 5.97 3.88
CA GLY A 265 3.83 7.00 4.77
C GLY A 265 5.15 7.63 4.34
N GLY A 266 5.58 8.57 5.16
CA GLY A 266 6.82 9.33 5.00
C GLY A 266 6.62 10.80 5.33
N TYR A 267 7.09 11.17 6.52
CA TYR A 267 7.01 12.52 7.09
C TYR A 267 8.38 12.95 7.61
N GLY A 268 9.41 12.82 6.78
CA GLY A 268 10.77 13.18 7.11
C GLY A 268 10.92 14.63 7.59
N HIS A 269 11.98 14.91 8.34
CA HIS A 269 12.35 16.26 8.73
C HIS A 269 12.58 17.15 7.53
N ASP A 270 13.14 16.58 6.46
CA ASP A 270 13.26 17.22 5.16
C ASP A 270 12.35 16.52 4.13
N ILE A 271 11.46 17.31 3.53
CA ILE A 271 10.54 16.82 2.50
C ILE A 271 11.27 16.34 1.25
N HIS A 272 12.41 16.96 0.91
CA HIS A 272 13.16 16.58 -0.28
C HIS A 272 13.83 15.22 -0.12
N THR A 273 14.32 14.89 1.07
CA THR A 273 14.79 13.54 1.40
C THR A 273 13.67 12.52 1.24
N THR A 274 12.50 12.77 1.82
CA THR A 274 11.33 11.86 1.66
C THR A 274 10.97 11.66 0.19
N VAL A 275 10.95 12.73 -0.60
CA VAL A 275 10.66 12.67 -2.05
C VAL A 275 11.75 11.90 -2.80
N ALA A 276 13.02 12.05 -2.41
CA ALA A 276 14.12 11.29 -3.03
C ALA A 276 14.00 9.79 -2.77
N LEU A 277 13.63 9.39 -1.55
CA LEU A 277 13.38 7.99 -1.20
C LEU A 277 12.21 7.40 -2.02
N GLN A 278 11.08 8.11 -2.09
CA GLN A 278 9.93 7.68 -2.90
C GLN A 278 10.24 7.65 -4.41
N LEU A 279 11.03 8.59 -4.91
CA LEU A 279 11.50 8.54 -6.30
C LEU A 279 12.36 7.30 -6.55
N ARG A 280 13.23 6.93 -5.62
CA ARG A 280 14.03 5.71 -5.72
C ARG A 280 13.14 4.47 -5.82
N THR A 281 12.07 4.39 -5.03
CA THR A 281 11.08 3.32 -5.15
C THR A 281 10.44 3.27 -6.56
N VAL A 282 10.09 4.43 -7.14
CA VAL A 282 9.57 4.49 -8.52
C VAL A 282 10.59 4.03 -9.54
N GLN A 283 11.85 4.42 -9.39
CA GLN A 283 12.95 3.98 -10.29
C GLN A 283 13.17 2.46 -10.22
N LEU A 284 13.12 1.88 -9.02
CA LEU A 284 13.22 0.43 -8.83
C LEU A 284 12.00 -0.31 -9.39
N ALA A 285 10.80 0.25 -9.23
CA ALA A 285 9.59 -0.28 -9.87
C ALA A 285 9.69 -0.25 -11.40
N GLN A 286 10.24 0.82 -11.99
CA GLN A 286 10.50 0.92 -13.42
C GLN A 286 11.49 -0.15 -13.89
N ALA A 287 12.58 -0.36 -13.16
CA ALA A 287 13.56 -1.41 -13.48
C ALA A 287 12.93 -2.82 -13.40
N ALA A 288 12.10 -3.07 -12.38
CA ALA A 288 11.36 -4.32 -12.24
C ALA A 288 10.37 -4.53 -13.41
N TRP A 289 9.68 -3.47 -13.85
CA TRP A 289 8.80 -3.52 -15.02
C TRP A 289 9.57 -3.86 -16.30
N GLN A 290 10.73 -3.24 -16.54
CA GLN A 290 11.59 -3.55 -17.67
C GLN A 290 12.04 -5.02 -17.67
N GLY A 291 12.44 -5.53 -16.50
CA GLY A 291 12.75 -6.95 -16.31
C GLY A 291 11.56 -7.86 -16.58
N TRP A 292 10.35 -7.44 -16.18
CA TRP A 292 9.12 -8.20 -16.43
C TRP A 292 8.80 -8.35 -17.93
N GLN A 293 9.04 -7.31 -18.74
CA GLN A 293 8.79 -7.34 -20.19
C GLN A 293 9.80 -8.20 -20.96
N SER A 294 10.94 -8.51 -20.35
CA SER A 294 12.04 -9.24 -21.01
C SER A 294 11.93 -10.77 -20.88
N VAL A 295 10.92 -11.29 -20.21
CA VAL A 295 10.65 -12.70 -19.90
C VAL A 295 9.29 -13.12 -20.44
#